data_9f7cbb314972ec6f889184fe79d7305b
#
_entry.id   9f7cbb314972ec6f889184fe79d7305b
#
_cell.length_a   1.000
_cell.length_b   1.000
_cell.length_c   1.000
_cell.angle_alpha   90.00
_cell.angle_beta   90.00
_cell.angle_gamma   90.00
#
_symmetry.space_group_name_H-M   'P 1'
#
loop_
_entity.id
_entity.type
_entity.pdbx_description
1 polymer ?
#
loop_
_entity_poly.entity_id
_entity_poly.type
_entity_poly.pdbx_seq_one_letter_code
_entity_poly.pdbx_strand_id
1 'polypeptide(L)'
;MKKMLTVMAGIVAAGSLMSSIARADVIVGEDKQTWSPYQIEVTANSDVRVGEDKSTWSPYPIDGQTDEMVGLPNPFTDVKNLKEAEKLTGVKMKAPSKIKGYDEVTYQVIKKDKFVQVNYRKDDENSITIRKAVYDKDISGDYTGYKNSKKVTVKGYKVKLQGNGKTYSLATWTKGKYSFSVGIYNNGKGISLKQIKNIITQVK
;
A
#
# COMPACT_ATOMS: atom_id res chain seq x y z
N MET A 1 25.02 -0.88 -54.88
CA MET A 1 23.78 -1.66 -55.04
C MET A 1 23.12 -1.77 -53.67
N LYS A 2 22.07 -0.97 -53.41
CA LYS A 2 21.30 -0.98 -52.14
C LYS A 2 20.14 -1.94 -52.31
N LYS A 3 20.06 -2.97 -51.47
CA LYS A 3 18.90 -3.85 -51.44
C LYS A 3 17.87 -3.26 -50.46
N MET A 4 16.75 -2.81 -51.00
CA MET A 4 15.53 -2.46 -50.27
C MET A 4 14.83 -3.75 -49.79
N LEU A 5 14.57 -3.86 -48.51
CA LEU A 5 13.74 -4.92 -47.94
C LEU A 5 12.35 -4.37 -47.74
N THR A 6 11.39 -4.83 -48.56
CA THR A 6 9.98 -4.48 -48.47
C THR A 6 9.34 -5.43 -47.44
N VAL A 7 8.83 -4.87 -46.35
CA VAL A 7 8.04 -5.62 -45.36
C VAL A 7 6.56 -5.45 -45.76
N MET A 8 5.94 -6.54 -46.20
CA MET A 8 4.50 -6.63 -46.41
C MET A 8 3.79 -6.80 -45.08
N ALA A 9 2.98 -5.81 -44.69
CA ALA A 9 2.06 -5.94 -43.57
C ALA A 9 0.77 -6.63 -44.06
N GLY A 10 0.55 -7.85 -43.58
CA GLY A 10 -0.69 -8.57 -43.81
C GLY A 10 -1.80 -8.07 -42.89
N ILE A 11 -2.85 -7.50 -43.48
CA ILE A 11 -4.10 -7.15 -42.79
C ILE A 11 -4.94 -8.40 -42.67
N VAL A 12 -5.11 -8.92 -41.47
CA VAL A 12 -6.12 -9.93 -41.19
C VAL A 12 -7.41 -9.21 -40.80
N ALA A 13 -8.38 -9.25 -41.70
CA ALA A 13 -9.73 -8.78 -41.44
C ALA A 13 -10.46 -9.86 -40.59
N ALA A 14 -10.60 -9.61 -39.29
CA ALA A 14 -11.48 -10.36 -38.43
C ALA A 14 -12.86 -9.70 -38.45
N GLY A 15 -13.86 -10.49 -38.90
CA GLY A 15 -15.25 -10.06 -39.03
C GLY A 15 -15.86 -9.60 -37.72
N SER A 16 -16.42 -8.42 -37.73
CA SER A 16 -17.16 -7.82 -36.63
C SER A 16 -18.54 -8.44 -36.53
N LEU A 17 -18.78 -9.21 -35.47
CA LEU A 17 -20.10 -9.42 -34.91
C LEU A 17 -20.47 -8.15 -34.13
N MET A 18 -21.20 -7.25 -34.74
CA MET A 18 -21.83 -6.11 -34.09
C MET A 18 -23.00 -6.64 -33.25
N SER A 19 -22.77 -6.95 -31.97
CA SER A 19 -23.81 -6.88 -30.99
C SER A 19 -23.97 -5.41 -30.60
N SER A 20 -25.15 -4.87 -30.79
CA SER A 20 -25.53 -3.51 -30.37
C SER A 20 -25.48 -3.42 -28.83
N ILE A 21 -24.33 -3.04 -28.31
CA ILE A 21 -24.22 -2.61 -26.91
C ILE A 21 -24.74 -1.16 -26.93
N ALA A 22 -25.88 -0.95 -26.25
CA ALA A 22 -26.35 0.39 -25.96
C ALA A 22 -25.22 1.14 -25.23
N ARG A 23 -24.69 2.19 -25.81
CA ARG A 23 -23.74 3.09 -25.16
C ARG A 23 -24.49 3.84 -24.08
N ALA A 24 -24.24 3.47 -22.85
CA ALA A 24 -24.43 4.40 -21.76
C ALA A 24 -23.25 5.38 -21.83
N ASP A 25 -23.53 6.63 -22.15
CA ASP A 25 -22.54 7.71 -22.06
C ASP A 25 -22.28 7.97 -20.58
N VAL A 26 -21.26 7.31 -20.04
CA VAL A 26 -20.71 7.63 -18.71
C VAL A 26 -19.89 8.89 -18.90
N ILE A 27 -20.45 10.05 -18.58
CA ILE A 27 -19.67 11.29 -18.47
C ILE A 27 -18.83 11.17 -17.20
N VAL A 28 -17.60 10.71 -17.37
CA VAL A 28 -16.59 10.74 -16.32
C VAL A 28 -16.06 12.17 -16.29
N GLY A 29 -16.30 12.89 -15.18
CA GLY A 29 -15.71 14.21 -14.97
C GLY A 29 -14.18 14.13 -15.03
N GLU A 30 -13.52 15.19 -15.49
CA GLU A 30 -12.08 15.27 -15.79
C GLU A 30 -11.13 15.14 -14.58
N ASP A 31 -11.57 14.60 -13.45
CA ASP A 31 -10.73 14.43 -12.28
C ASP A 31 -10.01 13.07 -12.31
N LYS A 32 -8.72 13.13 -12.64
CA LYS A 32 -7.79 11.99 -12.84
C LYS A 32 -7.46 11.19 -11.57
N GLN A 33 -8.25 11.25 -10.50
CA GLN A 33 -7.93 10.60 -9.22
C GLN A 33 -8.94 9.57 -8.72
N THR A 34 -9.88 9.12 -9.53
CA THR A 34 -10.78 8.03 -9.12
C THR A 34 -10.31 6.69 -9.66
N TRP A 35 -9.39 6.05 -8.95
CA TRP A 35 -9.05 4.66 -9.18
C TRP A 35 -10.00 3.78 -8.37
N SER A 36 -10.99 3.15 -9.00
CA SER A 36 -11.78 2.09 -8.39
C SER A 36 -11.31 0.73 -8.92
N PRO A 37 -10.86 -0.18 -8.07
CA PRO A 37 -10.46 -1.53 -8.49
C PRO A 37 -11.64 -2.48 -8.72
N TYR A 38 -12.88 -2.01 -8.61
CA TYR A 38 -14.06 -2.84 -8.78
C TYR A 38 -14.70 -2.60 -10.15
N GLN A 39 -14.85 -3.68 -10.92
CA GLN A 39 -15.69 -3.66 -12.12
C GLN A 39 -17.14 -3.61 -11.68
N ILE A 40 -17.87 -2.57 -12.11
CA ILE A 40 -19.32 -2.47 -11.89
C ILE A 40 -19.99 -3.10 -13.09
N GLU A 41 -20.59 -4.27 -12.91
CA GLU A 41 -21.53 -4.80 -13.92
C GLU A 41 -22.83 -4.01 -13.84
N VAL A 42 -23.04 -3.11 -14.82
CA VAL A 42 -24.30 -2.38 -14.94
C VAL A 42 -25.27 -3.25 -15.74
N THR A 43 -26.26 -3.82 -15.07
CA THR A 43 -27.38 -4.46 -15.74
C THR A 43 -28.30 -3.39 -16.34
N ALA A 44 -28.80 -3.63 -17.55
CA ALA A 44 -29.45 -2.65 -18.45
C ALA A 44 -30.76 -2.00 -17.95
N ASN A 45 -31.14 -2.16 -16.69
CA ASN A 45 -32.40 -1.66 -16.12
C ASN A 45 -32.25 -0.84 -14.84
N SER A 46 -31.07 -0.33 -14.52
CA SER A 46 -30.93 0.55 -13.36
C SER A 46 -30.63 1.98 -13.80
N ASP A 47 -31.58 2.91 -13.57
CA ASP A 47 -31.33 4.35 -13.65
C ASP A 47 -30.40 4.76 -12.50
N VAL A 48 -29.10 4.67 -12.74
CA VAL A 48 -28.11 5.19 -11.80
C VAL A 48 -27.96 6.69 -12.07
N ARG A 49 -28.58 7.53 -11.26
CA ARG A 49 -28.29 8.97 -11.23
C ARG A 49 -27.07 9.21 -10.38
N VAL A 50 -25.98 9.62 -11.01
CA VAL A 50 -24.79 10.11 -10.31
C VAL A 50 -25.04 11.59 -10.02
N GLY A 51 -25.20 11.94 -8.73
CA GLY A 51 -25.34 13.34 -8.32
C GLY A 51 -24.01 14.09 -8.50
N GLU A 52 -24.09 15.39 -8.82
CA GLU A 52 -22.92 16.26 -9.02
C GLU A 52 -22.17 16.62 -7.73
N ASP A 53 -22.65 16.15 -6.55
CA ASP A 53 -22.02 16.43 -5.27
C ASP A 53 -21.01 15.35 -4.92
N LYS A 54 -19.72 15.73 -4.93
CA LYS A 54 -18.57 14.87 -4.62
C LYS A 54 -18.56 14.31 -3.19
N SER A 55 -19.45 14.79 -2.31
CA SER A 55 -19.56 14.35 -0.92
C SER A 55 -20.43 13.10 -0.72
N THR A 56 -21.20 12.71 -1.74
CA THR A 56 -22.22 11.66 -1.61
C THR A 56 -21.92 10.39 -2.40
N TRP A 57 -20.68 10.18 -2.84
CA TRP A 57 -20.34 8.96 -3.57
C TRP A 57 -20.27 7.75 -2.63
N SER A 58 -21.27 6.90 -2.66
CA SER A 58 -21.27 5.59 -2.02
C SER A 58 -21.52 4.51 -3.07
N PRO A 59 -20.69 3.48 -3.17
CA PRO A 59 -20.89 2.35 -4.07
C PRO A 59 -22.02 1.40 -3.60
N TYR A 60 -22.67 1.72 -2.50
CA TYR A 60 -23.81 0.95 -1.99
C TYR A 60 -25.09 1.79 -2.10
N PRO A 61 -26.25 1.19 -2.45
CA PRO A 61 -27.51 1.87 -2.41
C PRO A 61 -27.75 2.32 -0.96
N ILE A 62 -27.79 3.65 -0.74
CA ILE A 62 -28.17 4.22 0.55
C ILE A 62 -29.69 4.16 0.59
N ASP A 63 -30.22 3.12 1.20
CA ASP A 63 -31.63 3.09 1.58
C ASP A 63 -31.77 4.08 2.74
N GLY A 64 -32.47 5.17 2.49
CA GLY A 64 -32.65 6.45 3.18
C GLY A 64 -32.68 6.50 4.70
N GLN A 65 -31.80 5.85 5.43
CA GLN A 65 -31.69 6.03 6.88
C GLN A 65 -30.25 5.91 7.37
N THR A 66 -29.79 7.03 7.94
CA THR A 66 -28.59 7.29 8.74
C THR A 66 -27.28 7.51 7.98
N ASP A 67 -26.75 8.73 8.15
CA ASP A 67 -25.44 9.23 7.73
C ASP A 67 -24.24 8.56 8.46
N GLU A 68 -24.33 7.31 8.82
CA GLU A 68 -23.18 6.56 9.31
C GLU A 68 -22.44 5.95 8.12
N MET A 69 -21.36 6.60 7.69
CA MET A 69 -20.36 5.97 6.84
C MET A 69 -19.86 4.73 7.56
N VAL A 70 -20.36 3.56 7.17
CA VAL A 70 -19.86 2.27 7.64
C VAL A 70 -18.50 2.02 6.97
N GLY A 71 -17.46 2.69 7.47
CA GLY A 71 -16.09 2.40 7.11
C GLY A 71 -15.74 0.97 7.52
N LEU A 72 -14.85 0.31 6.78
CA LEU A 72 -14.31 -0.96 7.24
C LEU A 72 -13.72 -0.78 8.65
N PRO A 73 -14.08 -1.63 9.62
CA PRO A 73 -13.59 -1.49 10.97
C PRO A 73 -12.07 -1.53 10.99
N ASN A 74 -11.45 -0.60 11.71
CA ASN A 74 -10.00 -0.56 11.86
C ASN A 74 -9.52 -1.88 12.49
N PRO A 75 -8.71 -2.69 11.80
CA PRO A 75 -8.27 -3.98 12.32
C PRO A 75 -7.21 -3.88 13.42
N PHE A 76 -6.63 -2.69 13.60
CA PHE A 76 -5.58 -2.45 14.57
C PHE A 76 -6.13 -2.25 15.98
N THR A 77 -5.46 -2.87 16.95
CA THR A 77 -5.69 -2.65 18.38
C THR A 77 -4.45 -2.00 18.96
N ASP A 78 -4.62 -0.89 19.66
CA ASP A 78 -3.54 -0.22 20.37
C ASP A 78 -3.12 -1.02 21.60
N VAL A 79 -1.82 -1.05 21.85
CA VAL A 79 -1.22 -1.73 23.03
C VAL A 79 -0.17 -0.82 23.67
N LYS A 80 0.11 -1.03 24.95
CA LYS A 80 1.01 -0.15 25.72
C LYS A 80 2.48 -0.30 25.34
N ASN A 81 2.89 -1.48 24.90
CA ASN A 81 4.30 -1.80 24.60
C ASN A 81 4.44 -3.13 23.86
N LEU A 82 5.67 -3.43 23.40
CA LEU A 82 5.99 -4.67 22.69
C LEU A 82 5.77 -5.95 23.51
N LYS A 83 5.84 -5.90 24.85
CA LYS A 83 5.58 -7.06 25.71
C LYS A 83 4.10 -7.43 25.68
N GLU A 84 3.23 -6.45 25.71
CA GLU A 84 1.78 -6.66 25.55
C GLU A 84 1.45 -7.15 24.13
N ALA A 85 2.06 -6.56 23.11
CA ALA A 85 1.93 -7.03 21.73
C ALA A 85 2.31 -8.51 21.56
N GLU A 86 3.43 -8.94 22.17
CA GLU A 86 3.87 -10.33 22.19
C GLU A 86 2.85 -11.24 22.90
N LYS A 87 2.28 -10.80 24.02
CA LYS A 87 1.25 -11.56 24.76
C LYS A 87 0.01 -11.80 23.91
N LEU A 88 -0.42 -10.79 23.14
CA LEU A 88 -1.64 -10.87 22.33
C LEU A 88 -1.48 -11.63 21.01
N THR A 89 -0.29 -11.54 20.40
CA THR A 89 -0.05 -12.08 19.04
C THR A 89 0.83 -13.33 19.04
N GLY A 90 1.59 -13.59 20.11
CA GLY A 90 2.66 -14.59 20.13
C GLY A 90 3.88 -14.18 19.29
N VAL A 91 3.96 -12.96 18.80
CA VAL A 91 5.06 -12.45 17.97
C VAL A 91 6.01 -11.61 18.83
N LYS A 92 7.15 -12.18 19.17
CA LYS A 92 8.23 -11.45 19.84
C LYS A 92 8.92 -10.51 18.85
N MET A 93 8.86 -9.22 19.10
CA MET A 93 9.48 -8.19 18.29
C MET A 93 10.48 -7.36 19.11
N LYS A 94 11.59 -6.97 18.48
CA LYS A 94 12.46 -5.90 18.97
C LYS A 94 12.49 -4.79 17.95
N ALA A 95 12.39 -3.56 18.41
CA ALA A 95 12.48 -2.33 17.63
C ALA A 95 13.25 -1.27 18.42
N PRO A 96 13.77 -0.21 17.81
CA PRO A 96 14.41 0.90 18.52
C PRO A 96 13.48 1.44 19.61
N SER A 97 14.01 1.71 20.79
CA SER A 97 13.23 2.38 21.85
C SER A 97 12.94 3.84 21.51
N LYS A 98 13.84 4.47 20.75
CA LYS A 98 13.72 5.85 20.25
C LYS A 98 14.39 5.98 18.90
N ILE A 99 13.85 6.83 18.04
CA ILE A 99 14.48 7.27 16.80
C ILE A 99 14.66 8.79 16.92
N LYS A 100 15.89 9.28 16.70
CA LYS A 100 16.20 10.72 16.85
C LYS A 100 15.27 11.58 15.98
N GLY A 101 14.59 12.52 16.60
CA GLY A 101 13.65 13.44 15.95
C GLY A 101 12.24 12.89 15.78
N TYR A 102 11.93 11.75 16.41
CA TYR A 102 10.58 11.16 16.48
C TYR A 102 10.25 10.94 17.95
N ASP A 103 9.42 11.80 18.52
CA ASP A 103 9.22 11.88 19.98
C ASP A 103 8.02 11.05 20.45
N GLU A 104 7.07 10.74 19.57
CA GLU A 104 5.94 9.87 19.86
C GLU A 104 6.19 8.46 19.37
N VAL A 105 5.88 7.45 20.22
CA VAL A 105 5.99 6.04 19.88
C VAL A 105 4.70 5.34 20.26
N THR A 106 4.03 4.72 19.29
CA THR A 106 2.81 3.93 19.49
C THR A 106 2.99 2.50 19.04
N TYR A 107 2.22 1.59 19.64
CA TYR A 107 2.29 0.16 19.37
C TYR A 107 0.91 -0.34 19.01
N GLN A 108 0.82 -1.13 17.94
CA GLN A 108 -0.44 -1.66 17.43
C GLN A 108 -0.29 -3.12 17.03
N VAL A 109 -1.39 -3.86 17.12
CA VAL A 109 -1.42 -5.27 16.72
C VAL A 109 -2.67 -5.58 15.91
N ILE A 110 -2.55 -6.59 15.04
CA ILE A 110 -3.69 -7.32 14.47
C ILE A 110 -3.56 -8.76 15.00
N LYS A 111 -4.33 -9.08 16.04
CA LYS A 111 -4.22 -10.35 16.75
C LYS A 111 -4.43 -11.55 15.83
N LYS A 112 -5.46 -11.51 14.99
CA LYS A 112 -5.80 -12.57 14.03
C LYS A 112 -4.63 -12.90 13.10
N ASP A 113 -3.92 -11.88 12.62
CA ASP A 113 -2.87 -12.00 11.62
C ASP A 113 -1.48 -12.15 12.23
N LYS A 114 -1.39 -12.24 13.57
CA LYS A 114 -0.11 -12.28 14.29
C LYS A 114 0.84 -11.18 13.82
N PHE A 115 0.31 -9.97 13.77
CA PHE A 115 0.95 -8.79 13.22
C PHE A 115 1.21 -7.78 14.33
N VAL A 116 2.42 -7.22 14.34
CA VAL A 116 2.86 -6.19 15.29
C VAL A 116 3.41 -4.99 14.52
N GLN A 117 3.00 -3.80 14.91
CA GLN A 117 3.44 -2.53 14.34
C GLN A 117 3.94 -1.60 15.44
N VAL A 118 5.03 -0.90 15.18
CA VAL A 118 5.53 0.22 15.98
C VAL A 118 5.59 1.45 15.09
N ASN A 119 4.94 2.51 15.51
CA ASN A 119 4.96 3.80 14.81
C ASN A 119 5.79 4.79 15.63
N TYR A 120 6.70 5.47 14.96
CA TYR A 120 7.45 6.61 15.48
C TYR A 120 6.97 7.83 14.72
N ARG A 121 6.46 8.83 15.43
CA ARG A 121 5.89 10.03 14.84
C ARG A 121 6.65 11.25 15.32
N LYS A 122 6.96 12.13 14.41
CA LYS A 122 7.49 13.44 14.68
C LYS A 122 6.39 14.50 14.58
N ASP A 123 5.62 14.44 13.50
CA ASP A 123 4.50 15.32 13.16
C ASP A 123 3.58 14.58 12.18
N ASP A 124 2.56 15.25 11.64
CA ASP A 124 1.58 14.65 10.73
C ASP A 124 2.16 14.18 9.41
N GLU A 125 3.27 14.77 8.98
CA GLU A 125 3.92 14.47 7.71
C GLU A 125 5.13 13.55 7.84
N ASN A 126 5.63 13.35 9.06
CA ASN A 126 6.88 12.64 9.29
C ASN A 126 6.68 11.51 10.30
N SER A 127 6.70 10.28 9.80
CA SER A 127 6.62 9.08 10.62
C SER A 127 7.48 7.93 10.07
N ILE A 128 7.80 6.99 10.95
CA ILE A 128 8.46 5.73 10.62
C ILE A 128 7.62 4.61 11.20
N THR A 129 7.25 3.66 10.35
CA THR A 129 6.49 2.48 10.75
C THR A 129 7.35 1.23 10.62
N ILE A 130 7.47 0.45 11.69
CA ILE A 130 8.19 -0.82 11.71
C ILE A 130 7.18 -1.94 11.95
N ARG A 131 7.16 -2.94 11.08
CA ARG A 131 6.20 -4.04 11.11
C ARG A 131 6.89 -5.39 11.19
N LYS A 132 6.26 -6.33 11.88
CA LYS A 132 6.62 -7.74 11.90
C LYS A 132 5.35 -8.59 11.94
N ALA A 133 5.28 -9.62 11.11
CA ALA A 133 4.16 -10.56 11.11
C ALA A 133 4.62 -11.99 10.80
N VAL A 134 3.79 -12.95 11.17
CA VAL A 134 3.91 -14.34 10.70
C VAL A 134 3.26 -14.42 9.32
N TYR A 135 4.02 -14.06 8.30
CA TYR A 135 3.54 -13.98 6.92
C TYR A 135 4.71 -14.16 5.95
N ASP A 136 4.47 -14.66 4.76
CA ASP A 136 5.51 -14.92 3.75
C ASP A 136 5.53 -13.88 2.62
N LYS A 137 4.66 -12.87 2.69
CA LYS A 137 4.51 -11.82 1.67
C LYS A 137 4.89 -10.46 2.22
N ASP A 138 4.77 -9.45 1.38
CA ASP A 138 4.96 -8.06 1.77
C ASP A 138 3.88 -7.61 2.77
N ILE A 139 4.31 -7.10 3.90
CA ILE A 139 3.48 -6.58 4.99
C ILE A 139 3.58 -5.06 5.13
N SER A 140 4.23 -4.39 4.19
CA SER A 140 4.47 -2.95 4.29
C SER A 140 3.19 -2.12 4.17
N GLY A 141 2.19 -2.60 3.44
CA GLY A 141 1.01 -1.82 3.10
C GLY A 141 1.35 -0.58 2.27
N ASP A 142 2.53 -0.58 1.63
CA ASP A 142 3.00 0.52 0.81
C ASP A 142 2.96 0.10 -0.66
N TYR A 143 2.05 0.68 -1.40
CA TYR A 143 1.82 0.42 -2.82
C TYR A 143 2.46 1.48 -3.73
N THR A 144 3.37 2.30 -3.20
CA THR A 144 4.05 3.34 -3.96
C THR A 144 4.93 2.75 -5.05
N GLY A 145 4.80 3.24 -6.26
CA GLY A 145 5.68 2.92 -7.39
C GLY A 145 7.03 3.63 -7.25
N TYR A 146 7.99 3.02 -6.53
CA TYR A 146 9.33 3.59 -6.35
C TYR A 146 10.18 3.47 -7.61
N LYS A 147 10.89 4.56 -7.97
CA LYS A 147 11.80 4.58 -9.12
C LYS A 147 13.01 3.67 -8.95
N ASN A 148 13.48 3.48 -7.73
CA ASN A 148 14.67 2.69 -7.42
C ASN A 148 14.38 1.56 -6.46
N SER A 149 14.94 0.39 -6.76
CA SER A 149 14.94 -0.78 -5.88
C SER A 149 16.35 -1.36 -5.80
N LYS A 150 16.82 -1.64 -4.60
CA LYS A 150 18.15 -2.21 -4.35
C LYS A 150 18.07 -3.33 -3.32
N LYS A 151 18.76 -4.43 -3.57
CA LYS A 151 18.95 -5.49 -2.57
C LYS A 151 20.28 -5.25 -1.85
N VAL A 152 20.26 -5.30 -0.52
CA VAL A 152 21.45 -5.15 0.34
C VAL A 152 21.45 -6.23 1.41
N THR A 153 22.64 -6.56 1.93
CA THR A 153 22.75 -7.42 3.10
C THR A 153 22.94 -6.58 4.35
N VAL A 154 22.09 -6.79 5.36
CA VAL A 154 22.17 -6.14 6.67
C VAL A 154 22.08 -7.21 7.75
N LYS A 155 23.12 -7.38 8.58
CA LYS A 155 23.21 -8.45 9.59
C LYS A 155 22.85 -9.86 9.06
N GLY A 156 23.26 -10.17 7.83
CA GLY A 156 22.98 -11.46 7.20
C GLY A 156 21.60 -11.57 6.53
N TYR A 157 20.72 -10.57 6.67
CA TYR A 157 19.42 -10.56 6.00
C TYR A 157 19.52 -9.93 4.61
N LYS A 158 18.89 -10.55 3.63
CA LYS A 158 18.67 -9.96 2.29
C LYS A 158 17.51 -8.99 2.38
N VAL A 159 17.81 -7.70 2.37
CA VAL A 159 16.84 -6.61 2.49
C VAL A 159 16.62 -5.98 1.14
N LYS A 160 15.36 -5.85 0.72
CA LYS A 160 14.96 -5.04 -0.44
C LYS A 160 14.72 -3.61 0.05
N LEU A 161 15.45 -2.64 -0.49
CA LEU A 161 15.26 -1.21 -0.25
C LEU A 161 14.61 -0.58 -1.48
N GLN A 162 13.62 0.27 -1.27
CA GLN A 162 12.93 1.00 -2.32
C GLN A 162 12.85 2.49 -1.97
N GLY A 163 12.92 3.34 -3.00
CA GLY A 163 12.88 4.79 -2.80
C GLY A 163 13.03 5.56 -4.10
N ASN A 164 13.13 6.89 -3.99
CA ASN A 164 13.26 7.79 -5.11
C ASN A 164 14.62 8.51 -5.06
N GLY A 165 15.50 8.23 -6.04
CA GLY A 165 16.84 8.83 -6.10
C GLY A 165 17.85 8.17 -5.16
N LYS A 166 18.52 8.96 -4.30
CA LYS A 166 19.60 8.51 -3.40
C LYS A 166 19.12 8.09 -2.01
N THR A 167 17.84 8.23 -1.73
CA THR A 167 17.20 7.93 -0.44
C THR A 167 16.23 6.77 -0.54
N TYR A 168 15.87 6.21 0.60
CA TYR A 168 15.01 5.03 0.70
C TYR A 168 13.84 5.33 1.61
N SER A 169 12.65 4.95 1.16
CA SER A 169 11.39 5.10 1.90
C SER A 169 10.84 3.78 2.42
N LEU A 170 11.27 2.66 1.84
CA LEU A 170 10.78 1.35 2.23
C LEU A 170 11.93 0.33 2.29
N ALA A 171 11.93 -0.48 3.35
CA ALA A 171 12.76 -1.68 3.46
C ALA A 171 11.89 -2.88 3.79
N THR A 172 12.06 -3.99 3.08
CA THR A 172 11.36 -5.24 3.33
C THR A 172 12.32 -6.42 3.35
N TRP A 173 12.11 -7.38 4.25
CA TRP A 173 12.88 -8.62 4.32
C TRP A 173 12.11 -9.72 5.04
N THR A 174 12.58 -10.95 4.89
CA THR A 174 12.04 -12.11 5.59
C THR A 174 13.11 -12.78 6.44
N LYS A 175 12.71 -13.46 7.51
CA LYS A 175 13.54 -14.33 8.34
C LYS A 175 12.71 -15.47 8.90
N GLY A 176 12.97 -16.69 8.43
CA GLY A 176 12.15 -17.85 8.74
C GLY A 176 10.71 -17.59 8.31
N LYS A 177 9.76 -17.79 9.21
CA LYS A 177 8.33 -17.55 8.98
C LYS A 177 7.87 -16.11 9.14
N TYR A 178 8.79 -15.18 9.39
CA TYR A 178 8.45 -13.78 9.65
C TYR A 178 8.80 -12.89 8.47
N SER A 179 7.89 -12.01 8.14
CA SER A 179 8.14 -10.85 7.29
C SER A 179 8.31 -9.59 8.13
N PHE A 180 9.10 -8.67 7.61
CA PHE A 180 9.41 -7.40 8.23
C PHE A 180 9.31 -6.27 7.22
N SER A 181 8.90 -5.10 7.68
CA SER A 181 9.01 -3.87 6.90
C SER A 181 9.41 -2.68 7.78
N VAL A 182 10.06 -1.70 7.14
CA VAL A 182 10.33 -0.37 7.67
C VAL A 182 9.89 0.61 6.62
N GLY A 183 8.80 1.32 6.88
CA GLY A 183 8.27 2.40 6.03
C GLY A 183 8.64 3.76 6.58
N ILE A 184 9.07 4.68 5.71
CA ILE A 184 9.45 6.06 6.02
C ILE A 184 8.49 6.98 5.30
N TYR A 185 7.68 7.69 6.05
CA TYR A 185 6.71 8.67 5.55
C TYR A 185 7.23 10.07 5.88
N ASN A 186 7.72 10.79 4.87
CA ASN A 186 8.28 12.12 5.00
C ASN A 186 8.21 12.87 3.67
N ASN A 187 7.00 12.92 3.07
CA ASN A 187 6.74 13.57 1.79
C ASN A 187 7.65 13.04 0.65
N GLY A 188 7.87 11.73 0.63
CA GLY A 188 8.65 11.05 -0.40
C GLY A 188 10.17 11.33 -0.36
N LYS A 189 10.67 12.11 0.63
CA LYS A 189 12.10 12.43 0.75
C LYS A 189 12.95 11.21 1.08
N GLY A 190 12.38 10.24 1.82
CA GLY A 190 13.10 9.06 2.29
C GLY A 190 14.25 9.42 3.25
N ILE A 191 15.06 8.42 3.61
CA ILE A 191 16.26 8.58 4.43
C ILE A 191 17.48 7.94 3.77
N SER A 192 18.68 8.30 4.21
CA SER A 192 19.93 7.77 3.66
C SER A 192 20.09 6.26 3.91
N LEU A 193 20.92 5.61 3.10
CA LEU A 193 21.27 4.19 3.27
C LEU A 193 21.83 3.89 4.68
N LYS A 194 22.63 4.79 5.24
CA LYS A 194 23.19 4.64 6.59
C LYS A 194 22.10 4.64 7.66
N GLN A 195 21.15 5.57 7.56
CA GLN A 195 20.06 5.69 8.53
C GLN A 195 19.12 4.47 8.47
N ILE A 196 18.67 4.06 7.28
CA ILE A 196 17.75 2.93 7.17
C ILE A 196 18.42 1.61 7.61
N LYS A 197 19.70 1.40 7.28
CA LYS A 197 20.47 0.25 7.79
C LYS A 197 20.59 0.25 9.31
N ASN A 198 20.80 1.42 9.93
CA ASN A 198 20.86 1.53 11.38
C ASN A 198 19.54 1.12 12.05
N ILE A 199 18.40 1.54 11.48
CA ILE A 199 17.07 1.11 11.97
C ILE A 199 16.93 -0.41 11.83
N ILE A 200 17.18 -0.97 10.64
CA ILE A 200 17.05 -2.41 10.36
C ILE A 200 17.89 -3.24 11.33
N THR A 201 19.09 -2.79 11.70
CA THR A 201 19.97 -3.52 12.64
C THR A 201 19.39 -3.69 14.03
N GLN A 202 18.43 -2.86 14.42
CA GLN A 202 17.79 -2.88 15.73
C GLN A 202 16.48 -3.69 15.74
N VAL A 203 15.97 -4.07 14.56
CA VAL A 203 14.74 -4.86 14.41
C VAL A 203 15.04 -6.35 14.44
N LYS A 204 14.26 -7.09 15.26
CA LYS A 204 14.37 -8.55 15.39
C LYS A 204 13.00 -9.19 15.55
#